data_ac99d58cfa997d562a42f6c2c4bcb029
#
_entry.id   ac99d58cfa997d562a42f6c2c4bcb029
#
_cell.length_a   1.000
_cell.length_b   1.000
_cell.length_c   1.000
_cell.angle_alpha   90.00
_cell.angle_beta   90.00
_cell.angle_gamma   90.00
#
_symmetry.space_group_name_H-M   'P 1'
#
loop_
_entity.id
_entity.type
_entity.pdbx_description
1 polymer ?
#
loop_
_entity_poly.entity_id
_entity_poly.type
_entity_poly.pdbx_seq_one_letter_code
_entity_poly.pdbx_strand_id
1 'polypeptide(L)'
;MALFLGASSFVFAGTEPQIETPTQQTELQRGGGGIILKDENSHDLFSIESTYTLRSDFKDEPRLGHGDSFYGDFSYDHRFLITGKWYFRAGVEYERFDFDGSDNGLPDHLQTFHGHFALEYVVHDHAGAGLELDPGAYYQDDITGDAVDIPWKIFVSFPLKKDKIFGVIGLGGALYQDPVVAPGGGLIWLFSDKMRLEGVFPKPALVYNPTDDWQIRLQGELVYESFRTDDVVTPLQKLQVHNAVVQYNEDRAGVQVSYSGFEPFKITAGAGCTFIRAFDFFRVGVREKLDPAPYFRISLDAKF
;
A
#
# COMPACT_ATOMS: atom_id res chain seq x y z
N MET A 1 23.78 -10.85 8.81
CA MET A 1 22.54 -10.94 9.60
C MET A 1 21.72 -9.70 9.27
N ALA A 2 20.93 -9.78 8.21
CA ALA A 2 20.10 -8.68 7.74
C ALA A 2 18.74 -8.82 8.44
N LEU A 3 18.37 -7.86 9.28
CA LEU A 3 17.04 -7.72 9.83
C LEU A 3 16.12 -7.25 8.67
N PHE A 4 15.44 -8.16 8.02
CA PHE A 4 14.30 -7.82 7.18
C PHE A 4 13.11 -7.55 8.10
N LEU A 5 12.85 -6.27 8.34
CA LEU A 5 11.60 -5.80 8.90
C LEU A 5 10.55 -5.87 7.80
N GLY A 6 9.73 -6.92 7.83
CA GLY A 6 8.48 -6.94 7.10
C GLY A 6 7.57 -5.87 7.69
N ALA A 7 7.45 -4.75 7.03
CA ALA A 7 6.62 -3.66 7.46
C ALA A 7 5.33 -3.66 6.65
N SER A 8 4.25 -4.05 7.30
CA SER A 8 2.91 -3.70 6.83
C SER A 8 2.79 -2.19 6.69
N SER A 9 2.04 -1.79 5.75
CA SER A 9 1.86 -0.41 5.29
C SER A 9 1.56 0.61 6.39
N PHE A 10 2.49 1.52 6.70
CA PHE A 10 2.27 2.69 7.54
C PHE A 10 2.49 3.96 6.75
N VAL A 11 1.49 4.74 6.52
CA VAL A 11 1.61 6.06 5.90
C VAL A 11 0.88 7.11 6.72
N PHE A 12 1.47 8.27 6.81
CA PHE A 12 1.03 9.41 7.59
C PHE A 12 0.80 10.66 6.79
N ALA A 13 -0.14 11.36 7.26
CA ALA A 13 -0.48 12.66 6.76
C ALA A 13 -0.21 13.77 7.73
N GLY A 14 -0.03 14.91 7.22
CA GLY A 14 0.06 16.12 7.93
C GLY A 14 -0.61 17.31 7.27
N THR A 15 -0.87 18.32 8.06
CA THR A 15 -1.46 19.60 7.63
C THR A 15 -0.41 20.69 7.55
N GLU A 16 -0.46 21.51 6.52
CA GLU A 16 0.40 22.71 6.35
C GLU A 16 -0.04 23.91 7.20
N PRO A 17 0.91 24.82 7.56
CA PRO A 17 0.56 26.13 8.08
C PRO A 17 -0.03 26.99 6.96
N GLN A 18 -1.06 27.76 7.29
CA GLN A 18 -1.72 28.68 6.36
C GLN A 18 -0.76 29.75 5.85
N ILE A 19 -0.35 29.59 4.60
CA ILE A 19 -0.14 30.69 3.67
C ILE A 19 -1.20 30.44 2.61
N GLU A 20 -2.05 31.43 2.36
CA GLU A 20 -3.10 31.36 1.35
C GLU A 20 -2.46 31.19 -0.01
N THR A 21 -2.33 29.96 -0.45
CA THR A 21 -1.98 29.56 -1.81
C THR A 21 -2.99 28.52 -2.27
N PRO A 22 -3.38 28.52 -3.56
CA PRO A 22 -4.49 27.71 -4.03
C PRO A 22 -4.23 26.22 -3.80
N THR A 23 -5.21 25.61 -3.23
CA THR A 23 -5.55 24.17 -3.18
C THR A 23 -4.41 23.19 -3.48
N GLN A 24 -3.55 22.94 -2.50
CA GLN A 24 -2.76 21.72 -2.56
C GLN A 24 -3.69 20.53 -2.30
N GLN A 25 -4.03 19.83 -3.34
CA GLN A 25 -4.75 18.58 -3.24
C GLN A 25 -3.91 17.60 -2.44
N THR A 26 -4.44 17.20 -1.32
CA THR A 26 -3.81 16.21 -0.44
C THR A 26 -3.88 14.86 -1.12
N GLU A 27 -2.74 14.21 -1.29
CA GLU A 27 -2.67 12.91 -1.92
C GLU A 27 -3.34 11.84 -1.07
N LEU A 28 -4.27 11.16 -1.68
CA LEU A 28 -4.72 9.85 -1.21
C LEU A 28 -3.64 8.83 -1.51
N GLN A 29 -2.98 8.35 -0.49
CA GLN A 29 -2.14 7.17 -0.62
C GLN A 29 -2.93 5.95 -0.17
N ARG A 30 -3.01 5.00 -1.07
CA ARG A 30 -3.64 3.73 -0.85
C ARG A 30 -2.76 2.74 -0.13
N GLY A 31 -3.44 1.75 0.40
CA GLY A 31 -2.79 0.57 0.96
C GLY A 31 -1.85 0.94 2.08
N GLY A 32 -2.38 1.55 3.08
CA GLY A 32 -1.70 1.70 4.31
C GLY A 32 -1.07 3.02 4.59
N GLY A 33 -1.86 3.96 4.89
CA GLY A 33 -1.44 5.07 5.64
C GLY A 33 -2.24 6.29 5.34
N GLY A 34 -3.10 6.56 6.28
CA GLY A 34 -3.96 7.71 6.20
C GLY A 34 -3.16 8.98 6.08
N ILE A 35 -3.43 9.72 5.04
CA ILE A 35 -3.16 11.14 5.04
C ILE A 35 -4.22 11.77 5.94
N ILE A 36 -3.82 12.47 6.97
CA ILE A 36 -4.72 13.29 7.76
C ILE A 36 -5.07 14.48 6.89
N LEU A 37 -6.26 14.47 6.32
CA LEU A 37 -6.72 15.53 5.43
C LEU A 37 -7.01 16.79 6.22
N LYS A 38 -6.62 17.93 5.66
CA LYS A 38 -6.84 19.23 6.25
C LYS A 38 -8.33 19.56 6.27
N ASP A 39 -8.83 19.86 7.45
CA ASP A 39 -9.92 20.77 7.81
C ASP A 39 -11.27 20.69 7.06
N GLU A 40 -11.64 19.57 6.46
CA GLU A 40 -12.94 19.41 5.83
C GLU A 40 -13.79 18.41 6.58
N ASN A 41 -15.04 18.76 6.83
CA ASN A 41 -15.90 18.01 7.73
C ASN A 41 -16.33 16.65 7.19
N SER A 42 -16.44 16.51 5.87
CA SER A 42 -16.87 15.26 5.22
C SER A 42 -16.46 15.26 3.77
N HIS A 43 -16.01 14.12 3.24
CA HIS A 43 -15.77 13.92 1.83
C HIS A 43 -15.74 12.45 1.45
N ASP A 44 -16.05 12.25 0.18
CA ASP A 44 -15.97 10.97 -0.49
C ASP A 44 -14.66 10.87 -1.27
N LEU A 45 -14.01 9.73 -1.15
CA LEU A 45 -12.72 9.43 -1.75
C LEU A 45 -12.86 8.18 -2.59
N PHE A 46 -12.57 8.30 -3.88
CA PHE A 46 -12.51 7.18 -4.80
C PHE A 46 -11.10 7.01 -5.31
N SER A 47 -10.72 5.77 -5.54
CA SER A 47 -9.51 5.52 -6.27
C SER A 47 -9.61 4.23 -7.10
N ILE A 48 -8.99 4.24 -8.25
CA ILE A 48 -8.77 3.07 -9.10
C ILE A 48 -7.30 3.06 -9.46
N GLU A 49 -6.64 1.93 -9.26
CA GLU A 49 -5.25 1.74 -9.67
C GLU A 49 -5.11 0.47 -10.51
N SER A 50 -4.19 0.51 -11.47
CA SER A 50 -3.74 -0.67 -12.19
C SER A 50 -2.24 -0.63 -12.36
N THR A 51 -1.59 -1.76 -12.11
CA THR A 51 -0.14 -1.95 -12.30
C THR A 51 0.09 -3.21 -13.12
N TYR A 52 0.86 -3.10 -14.18
CA TYR A 52 1.32 -4.24 -14.98
C TYR A 52 2.82 -4.41 -14.82
N THR A 53 3.24 -5.57 -14.31
CA THR A 53 4.64 -5.95 -14.16
C THR A 53 5.01 -6.91 -15.29
N LEU A 54 6.03 -6.53 -16.04
CA LEU A 54 6.47 -7.29 -17.21
C LEU A 54 7.02 -8.66 -16.80
N ARG A 55 7.05 -9.51 -17.78
CA ARG A 55 7.52 -10.90 -17.70
C ARG A 55 8.95 -11.01 -17.18
N SER A 56 9.17 -11.92 -16.21
CA SER A 56 10.49 -12.29 -15.72
C SER A 56 10.56 -13.77 -15.37
N ASP A 57 11.76 -14.33 -15.32
CA ASP A 57 11.99 -15.74 -15.03
C ASP A 57 11.91 -16.02 -13.52
N PHE A 58 11.62 -17.29 -13.17
CA PHE A 58 11.79 -17.75 -11.79
C PHE A 58 13.28 -17.87 -11.48
N LYS A 59 13.72 -17.21 -10.42
CA LYS A 59 15.13 -16.95 -10.13
C LYS A 59 15.96 -18.21 -9.90
N ASP A 60 15.40 -19.15 -9.17
CA ASP A 60 16.13 -20.35 -8.75
C ASP A 60 15.76 -21.58 -9.59
N GLU A 61 14.73 -21.50 -10.43
CA GLU A 61 14.22 -22.57 -11.26
C GLU A 61 13.70 -22.06 -12.62
N PRO A 62 14.56 -21.79 -13.57
CA PRO A 62 14.15 -21.35 -14.93
C PRO A 62 13.19 -22.31 -15.64
N ARG A 63 13.13 -23.58 -15.20
CA ARG A 63 12.19 -24.57 -15.73
C ARG A 63 10.74 -24.31 -15.40
N LEU A 64 10.47 -23.50 -14.38
CA LEU A 64 9.13 -23.05 -14.04
C LEU A 64 8.59 -22.02 -15.04
N GLY A 65 9.44 -21.60 -16.00
CA GLY A 65 9.07 -20.63 -16.99
C GLY A 65 9.22 -19.20 -16.47
N HIS A 66 8.30 -18.36 -16.87
CA HIS A 66 8.29 -16.95 -16.49
C HIS A 66 6.90 -16.56 -16.03
N GLY A 67 6.83 -15.42 -15.33
CA GLY A 67 5.56 -14.83 -14.92
C GLY A 67 5.56 -13.32 -15.12
N ASP A 68 4.45 -12.80 -15.63
CA ASP A 68 4.08 -11.41 -15.48
C ASP A 68 2.99 -11.30 -14.43
N SER A 69 2.59 -10.09 -14.09
CA SER A 69 1.46 -9.88 -13.20
C SER A 69 0.70 -8.61 -13.54
N PHE A 70 -0.60 -8.68 -13.36
CA PHE A 70 -1.49 -7.54 -13.39
C PHE A 70 -2.07 -7.34 -11.99
N TYR A 71 -1.99 -6.13 -11.48
CA TYR A 71 -2.65 -5.70 -10.25
C TYR A 71 -3.72 -4.70 -10.58
N GLY A 72 -4.89 -4.89 -10.04
CA GLY A 72 -6.01 -3.98 -10.11
C GLY A 72 -6.58 -3.72 -8.72
N ASP A 73 -6.92 -2.49 -8.45
CA ASP A 73 -7.44 -2.05 -7.18
C ASP A 73 -8.55 -1.02 -7.39
N PHE A 74 -9.58 -1.10 -6.57
CA PHE A 74 -10.66 -0.15 -6.46
C PHE A 74 -10.98 0.10 -5.00
N SER A 75 -11.07 1.38 -4.58
CA SER A 75 -11.55 1.72 -3.25
C SER A 75 -12.50 2.90 -3.24
N TYR A 76 -13.35 2.90 -2.25
CA TYR A 76 -14.20 3.99 -1.85
C TYR A 76 -14.12 4.18 -0.35
N ASP A 77 -13.90 5.40 0.10
CA ASP A 77 -13.92 5.81 1.50
C ASP A 77 -14.81 7.02 1.70
N HIS A 78 -15.54 7.03 2.80
CA HIS A 78 -16.20 8.22 3.31
C HIS A 78 -15.56 8.65 4.63
N ARG A 79 -15.07 9.89 4.69
CA ARG A 79 -14.44 10.46 5.87
C ARG A 79 -15.30 11.57 6.43
N PHE A 80 -15.55 11.55 7.75
CA PHE A 80 -16.34 12.57 8.44
C PHE A 80 -15.75 12.95 9.79
N LEU A 81 -15.98 14.21 10.17
CA LEU A 81 -15.62 14.72 11.47
C LEU A 81 -16.61 14.20 12.52
N ILE A 82 -16.11 13.52 13.56
CA ILE A 82 -16.94 13.09 14.69
C ILE A 82 -17.13 14.27 15.66
N THR A 83 -16.02 14.78 16.17
CA THR A 83 -16.02 15.92 17.11
C THR A 83 -14.61 16.50 17.26
N GLY A 84 -14.48 17.80 17.29
CA GLY A 84 -13.23 18.51 17.53
C GLY A 84 -12.14 18.16 16.52
N LYS A 85 -11.21 17.28 16.90
CA LYS A 85 -10.07 16.81 16.08
C LYS A 85 -10.16 15.33 15.74
N TRP A 86 -11.28 14.70 16.01
CA TRP A 86 -11.51 13.30 15.74
C TRP A 86 -12.27 13.09 14.45
N TYR A 87 -11.70 12.30 13.57
CA TYR A 87 -12.30 11.89 12.30
C TYR A 87 -12.48 10.38 12.28
N PHE A 88 -13.51 9.94 11.60
CA PHE A 88 -13.73 8.55 11.27
C PHE A 88 -13.80 8.40 9.76
N ARG A 89 -13.19 7.36 9.26
CA ARG A 89 -13.25 6.96 7.86
C ARG A 89 -13.81 5.55 7.80
N ALA A 90 -14.73 5.32 6.87
CA ALA A 90 -15.29 4.02 6.58
C ALA A 90 -15.38 3.84 5.07
N GLY A 91 -14.99 2.69 4.59
CA GLY A 91 -14.93 2.41 3.18
C GLY A 91 -14.90 0.93 2.85
N VAL A 92 -14.71 0.65 1.58
CA VAL A 92 -14.54 -0.70 1.02
C VAL A 92 -13.41 -0.67 0.00
N GLU A 93 -12.70 -1.77 -0.09
CA GLU A 93 -11.61 -1.95 -1.04
C GLU A 93 -11.67 -3.35 -1.65
N TYR A 94 -11.41 -3.42 -2.95
CA TYR A 94 -11.24 -4.65 -3.68
C TYR A 94 -9.91 -4.59 -4.43
N GLU A 95 -9.07 -5.59 -4.21
CA GLU A 95 -7.79 -5.73 -4.89
C GLU A 95 -7.71 -7.10 -5.54
N ARG A 96 -7.01 -7.17 -6.67
CA ARG A 96 -6.77 -8.40 -7.39
C ARG A 96 -5.38 -8.39 -8.03
N PHE A 97 -4.66 -9.46 -7.79
CA PHE A 97 -3.43 -9.82 -8.49
C PHE A 97 -3.75 -10.97 -9.43
N ASP A 98 -3.50 -10.82 -10.71
CA ASP A 98 -3.52 -11.89 -11.70
C ASP A 98 -2.08 -12.21 -12.10
N PHE A 99 -1.74 -13.49 -12.17
CA PHE A 99 -0.40 -13.96 -12.50
C PHE A 99 -0.46 -14.85 -13.75
N ASP A 100 0.34 -14.55 -14.78
CA ASP A 100 0.52 -15.46 -15.91
C ASP A 100 1.49 -16.57 -15.53
N GLY A 101 1.25 -17.78 -16.02
CA GLY A 101 2.10 -18.94 -15.77
C GLY A 101 1.49 -20.00 -14.84
N SER A 102 0.17 -20.11 -14.82
CA SER A 102 -0.61 -21.07 -14.03
C SER A 102 -0.17 -22.54 -14.11
N ASP A 103 0.57 -22.93 -15.16
CA ASP A 103 1.10 -24.30 -15.33
C ASP A 103 2.22 -24.64 -14.33
N ASN A 104 2.71 -23.67 -13.57
CA ASN A 104 3.80 -23.86 -12.61
C ASN A 104 3.32 -24.28 -11.20
N GLY A 105 2.00 -24.38 -10.98
CA GLY A 105 1.43 -24.80 -9.70
C GLY A 105 1.37 -23.70 -8.63
N LEU A 106 1.64 -22.45 -8.99
CA LEU A 106 1.37 -21.29 -8.13
C LEU A 106 -0.05 -20.77 -8.35
N PRO A 107 -0.59 -19.98 -7.42
CA PRO A 107 -1.87 -19.32 -7.63
C PRO A 107 -1.85 -18.47 -8.92
N ASP A 108 -2.85 -18.61 -9.76
CA ASP A 108 -3.02 -17.81 -10.98
C ASP A 108 -3.60 -16.42 -10.66
N HIS A 109 -4.25 -16.27 -9.52
CA HIS A 109 -4.67 -15.00 -8.97
C HIS A 109 -4.79 -15.04 -7.45
N LEU A 110 -4.77 -13.86 -6.84
CA LEU A 110 -5.02 -13.62 -5.42
C LEU A 110 -5.86 -12.35 -5.31
N GLN A 111 -6.84 -12.33 -4.42
CA GLN A 111 -7.76 -11.19 -4.33
C GLN A 111 -8.20 -10.90 -2.90
N THR A 112 -8.56 -9.65 -2.65
CA THR A 112 -9.13 -9.20 -1.39
C THR A 112 -10.44 -8.48 -1.60
N PHE A 113 -11.34 -8.62 -0.65
CA PHE A 113 -12.47 -7.73 -0.48
C PHE A 113 -12.61 -7.42 1.01
N HIS A 114 -12.37 -6.19 1.39
CA HIS A 114 -12.37 -5.80 2.79
C HIS A 114 -13.06 -4.45 3.03
N GLY A 115 -13.56 -4.28 4.26
CA GLY A 115 -13.97 -2.98 4.78
C GLY A 115 -12.76 -2.23 5.29
N HIS A 116 -12.72 -0.92 5.10
CA HIS A 116 -11.68 -0.05 5.60
C HIS A 116 -12.27 0.86 6.69
N PHE A 117 -11.75 0.79 7.90
CA PHE A 117 -12.21 1.60 9.03
C PHE A 117 -11.03 2.29 9.70
N ALA A 118 -11.05 3.61 9.77
CA ALA A 118 -10.01 4.36 10.45
C ALA A 118 -10.55 5.37 11.45
N LEU A 119 -9.94 5.45 12.61
CA LEU A 119 -10.15 6.49 13.60
C LEU A 119 -8.89 7.36 13.67
N GLU A 120 -9.03 8.63 13.37
CA GLU A 120 -7.92 9.58 13.25
C GLU A 120 -8.07 10.73 14.25
N TYR A 121 -6.99 11.07 14.95
CA TYR A 121 -6.89 12.25 15.78
C TYR A 121 -5.88 13.22 15.16
N VAL A 122 -6.37 14.34 14.64
CA VAL A 122 -5.56 15.37 13.98
C VAL A 122 -5.21 16.45 14.98
N VAL A 123 -3.94 16.63 15.31
CA VAL A 123 -3.51 17.66 16.25
C VAL A 123 -3.28 18.97 15.52
N HIS A 124 -2.20 19.09 14.81
CA HIS A 124 -1.77 20.24 14.02
C HIS A 124 -0.46 19.89 13.30
N ASP A 125 -0.19 20.51 12.17
CA ASP A 125 1.14 20.48 11.52
C ASP A 125 1.76 19.10 11.39
N HIS A 126 1.12 18.17 10.71
CA HIS A 126 1.61 16.79 10.53
C HIS A 126 1.70 15.97 11.83
N ALA A 127 1.11 16.42 12.91
CA ALA A 127 1.03 15.68 14.16
C ALA A 127 -0.36 15.07 14.34
N GLY A 128 -0.41 13.80 14.70
CA GLY A 128 -1.65 13.08 14.90
C GLY A 128 -1.45 11.65 15.35
N ALA A 129 -2.55 10.95 15.49
CA ALA A 129 -2.58 9.51 15.77
C ALA A 129 -3.70 8.86 14.99
N GLY A 130 -3.57 7.58 14.68
CA GLY A 130 -4.60 6.83 14.00
C GLY A 130 -4.59 5.36 14.36
N LEU A 131 -5.77 4.78 14.24
CA LEU A 131 -6.01 3.34 14.24
C LEU A 131 -6.76 3.01 12.97
N GLU A 132 -6.31 1.97 12.27
CA GLU A 132 -6.90 1.49 11.03
C GLU A 132 -7.15 -0.01 11.14
N LEU A 133 -8.28 -0.48 10.62
CA LEU A 133 -8.71 -1.87 10.61
C LEU A 133 -9.26 -2.18 9.22
N ASP A 134 -8.80 -3.28 8.62
CA ASP A 134 -9.16 -3.72 7.29
C ASP A 134 -9.78 -5.15 7.32
N PRO A 135 -10.92 -5.36 8.03
CA PRO A 135 -11.54 -6.67 8.11
C PRO A 135 -12.10 -7.11 6.76
N GLY A 136 -11.77 -8.31 6.32
CA GLY A 136 -12.25 -8.81 5.04
C GLY A 136 -11.84 -10.23 4.71
N ALA A 137 -12.08 -10.60 3.47
CA ALA A 137 -11.68 -11.86 2.87
C ALA A 137 -10.44 -11.67 2.01
N TYR A 138 -9.44 -12.53 2.21
CA TYR A 138 -8.14 -12.57 1.52
C TYR A 138 -7.97 -13.97 0.94
N TYR A 139 -8.26 -14.18 -0.33
CA TYR A 139 -8.50 -15.50 -0.90
C TYR A 139 -8.03 -15.61 -2.36
N GLN A 140 -8.00 -16.82 -2.87
CA GLN A 140 -7.81 -17.12 -4.29
C GLN A 140 -9.18 -17.20 -4.97
N ASP A 141 -9.88 -18.32 -4.94
CA ASP A 141 -11.19 -18.52 -5.59
C ASP A 141 -12.34 -18.50 -4.58
N ASP A 142 -12.23 -19.28 -3.49
CA ASP A 142 -13.31 -19.53 -2.56
C ASP A 142 -13.21 -18.69 -1.28
N ILE A 143 -14.27 -17.96 -0.94
CA ILE A 143 -14.39 -17.26 0.34
C ILE A 143 -14.81 -18.27 1.41
N THR A 144 -13.85 -18.76 2.17
CA THR A 144 -14.10 -19.62 3.33
C THR A 144 -13.96 -18.86 4.64
N GLY A 145 -14.42 -19.43 5.75
CA GLY A 145 -14.21 -18.81 7.07
C GLY A 145 -12.72 -18.61 7.42
N ASP A 146 -11.84 -19.45 6.86
CA ASP A 146 -10.40 -19.36 7.04
C ASP A 146 -9.73 -18.28 6.16
N ALA A 147 -10.48 -17.71 5.20
CA ALA A 147 -9.98 -16.60 4.38
C ALA A 147 -10.19 -15.22 5.02
N VAL A 148 -10.87 -15.18 6.17
CA VAL A 148 -11.12 -13.91 6.87
C VAL A 148 -9.90 -13.51 7.70
N ASP A 149 -9.42 -12.29 7.48
CA ASP A 149 -8.37 -11.64 8.28
C ASP A 149 -8.82 -10.23 8.71
N ILE A 150 -8.11 -9.67 9.66
CA ILE A 150 -8.32 -8.30 10.15
C ILE A 150 -6.95 -7.62 10.26
N PRO A 151 -6.34 -7.23 9.14
CA PRO A 151 -5.18 -6.36 9.18
C PRO A 151 -5.48 -5.09 9.97
N TRP A 152 -4.50 -4.63 10.73
CA TRP A 152 -4.66 -3.46 11.58
C TRP A 152 -3.37 -2.64 11.66
N LYS A 153 -3.51 -1.34 11.89
CA LYS A 153 -2.40 -0.41 12.09
C LYS A 153 -2.72 0.58 13.19
N ILE A 154 -1.76 0.87 14.03
CA ILE A 154 -1.80 1.98 14.99
C ILE A 154 -0.53 2.81 14.83
N PHE A 155 -0.69 4.12 14.90
CA PHE A 155 0.41 5.01 14.62
C PHE A 155 0.29 6.37 15.30
N VAL A 156 1.44 7.02 15.49
CA VAL A 156 1.56 8.38 16.01
C VAL A 156 2.58 9.15 15.18
N SER A 157 2.25 10.39 14.83
CA SER A 157 3.21 11.34 14.28
C SER A 157 3.37 12.56 15.18
N PHE A 158 4.58 13.07 15.25
CA PHE A 158 4.94 14.16 16.15
C PHE A 158 6.04 15.05 15.55
N PRO A 159 6.02 16.36 15.83
CA PRO A 159 7.05 17.25 15.32
C PRO A 159 8.40 16.99 16.02
N LEU A 160 9.44 16.72 15.23
CA LEU A 160 10.84 16.70 15.67
C LEU A 160 11.46 18.10 15.53
N LYS A 161 11.10 18.79 14.47
CA LYS A 161 11.43 20.20 14.26
C LYS A 161 10.19 20.90 13.72
N LYS A 162 9.76 21.94 14.43
CA LYS A 162 8.54 22.67 14.09
C LYS A 162 8.51 23.04 12.60
N ASP A 163 7.38 22.74 11.96
CA ASP A 163 7.04 23.02 10.56
C ASP A 163 8.04 22.48 9.50
N LYS A 164 8.92 21.54 9.89
CA LYS A 164 9.95 21.03 8.97
C LYS A 164 10.17 19.53 9.01
N ILE A 165 10.21 18.94 10.20
CA ILE A 165 10.54 17.52 10.35
C ILE A 165 9.58 16.88 11.33
N PHE A 166 8.96 15.79 10.91
CA PHE A 166 8.04 15.01 11.71
C PHE A 166 8.50 13.56 11.80
N GLY A 167 8.51 13.02 12.99
CA GLY A 167 8.74 11.61 13.23
C GLY A 167 7.44 10.84 13.18
N VAL A 168 7.50 9.62 12.68
CA VAL A 168 6.39 8.68 12.59
C VAL A 168 6.80 7.36 13.22
N ILE A 169 6.00 6.84 14.12
CA ILE A 169 6.17 5.49 14.69
C ILE A 169 4.82 4.78 14.70
N GLY A 170 4.84 3.48 14.53
CA GLY A 170 3.62 2.68 14.56
C GLY A 170 3.88 1.19 14.67
N LEU A 171 2.80 0.45 14.76
CA LEU A 171 2.74 -1.00 14.71
C LEU A 171 1.61 -1.39 13.75
N GLY A 172 1.77 -2.49 13.07
CA GLY A 172 0.72 -3.12 12.28
C GLY A 172 0.81 -4.62 12.34
N GLY A 173 -0.22 -5.28 11.88
CA GLY A 173 -0.24 -6.72 11.86
C GLY A 173 -1.48 -7.30 11.21
N ALA A 174 -1.41 -8.61 10.95
CA ALA A 174 -2.49 -9.43 10.43
C ALA A 174 -2.34 -10.86 10.95
N LEU A 175 -3.42 -11.62 10.99
CA LEU A 175 -3.40 -12.99 11.53
C LEU A 175 -2.59 -13.96 10.66
N TYR A 176 -2.56 -13.70 9.35
CA TYR A 176 -1.91 -14.57 8.36
C TYR A 176 -0.57 -14.03 7.87
N GLN A 177 -0.02 -13.02 8.54
CA GLN A 177 1.28 -12.43 8.18
C GLN A 177 2.42 -13.00 9.02
N ASP A 178 3.61 -13.06 8.44
CA ASP A 178 4.84 -13.37 9.15
C ASP A 178 5.86 -12.21 9.01
N PRO A 179 6.20 -11.50 10.10
CA PRO A 179 5.68 -11.66 11.47
C PRO A 179 4.25 -11.13 11.64
N VAL A 180 3.48 -11.72 12.55
CA VAL A 180 2.08 -11.33 12.85
C VAL A 180 1.96 -9.87 13.28
N VAL A 181 3.00 -9.31 13.87
CA VAL A 181 3.09 -7.89 14.26
C VAL A 181 4.43 -7.34 13.82
N ALA A 182 4.41 -6.23 13.13
CA ALA A 182 5.60 -5.54 12.66
C ALA A 182 5.62 -4.07 13.10
N PRO A 183 6.78 -3.54 13.52
CA PRO A 183 6.95 -2.10 13.72
C PRO A 183 7.10 -1.40 12.38
N GLY A 184 6.60 -0.17 12.32
CA GLY A 184 6.77 0.72 11.18
C GLY A 184 7.09 2.13 11.63
N GLY A 185 7.49 2.96 10.69
CA GLY A 185 7.76 4.35 10.95
C GLY A 185 8.75 4.98 9.98
N GLY A 186 9.14 6.19 10.32
CA GLY A 186 10.05 6.96 9.48
C GLY A 186 10.03 8.44 9.83
N LEU A 187 10.34 9.27 8.84
CA LEU A 187 10.29 10.71 8.99
C LEU A 187 9.71 11.38 7.74
N ILE A 188 9.05 12.51 7.96
CA ILE A 188 8.64 13.42 6.90
C ILE A 188 9.50 14.68 7.06
N TRP A 189 10.15 15.11 5.97
CA TRP A 189 11.01 16.28 5.96
C TRP A 189 10.61 17.24 4.82
N LEU A 190 10.13 18.41 5.20
CA LEU A 190 9.77 19.49 4.29
C LEU A 190 11.02 20.33 4.00
N PHE A 191 11.65 20.11 2.83
CA PHE A 191 12.84 20.87 2.41
C PHE A 191 12.46 22.29 2.00
N SER A 192 11.35 22.41 1.26
CA SER A 192 10.78 23.66 0.75
C SER A 192 9.29 23.47 0.47
N ASP A 193 8.61 24.54 0.05
CA ASP A 193 7.19 24.50 -0.33
C ASP A 193 6.92 23.57 -1.53
N LYS A 194 7.95 23.26 -2.32
CA LYS A 194 7.85 22.41 -3.52
C LYS A 194 8.46 21.01 -3.35
N MET A 195 9.21 20.77 -2.29
CA MET A 195 9.98 19.54 -2.18
C MET A 195 9.95 18.97 -0.77
N ARG A 196 9.58 17.71 -0.64
CA ARG A 196 9.55 16.98 0.62
C ARG A 196 10.02 15.54 0.48
N LEU A 197 10.58 15.01 1.55
CA LEU A 197 10.85 13.59 1.74
C LEU A 197 9.75 13.00 2.64
N GLU A 198 9.07 12.00 2.17
CA GLU A 198 8.15 11.15 2.91
C GLU A 198 8.86 9.82 3.16
N GLY A 199 9.83 9.81 4.06
CA GLY A 199 10.68 8.64 4.35
C GLY A 199 9.99 7.68 5.33
N VAL A 200 8.71 7.40 5.13
CA VAL A 200 7.90 6.52 5.98
C VAL A 200 7.66 5.20 5.26
N PHE A 201 8.10 4.12 5.89
CA PHE A 201 7.86 2.77 5.35
C PHE A 201 6.39 2.36 5.56
N PRO A 202 5.83 1.61 4.59
CA PRO A 202 6.48 0.88 3.48
C PRO A 202 6.53 1.63 2.14
N LYS A 203 6.06 2.88 2.05
CA LYS A 203 5.98 3.65 0.79
C LYS A 203 6.81 4.95 0.85
N PRO A 204 8.16 4.87 1.08
CA PRO A 204 8.99 6.07 1.11
C PRO A 204 9.01 6.76 -0.25
N ALA A 205 8.93 8.10 -0.25
CA ALA A 205 8.96 8.88 -1.47
C ALA A 205 9.72 10.21 -1.31
N LEU A 206 10.37 10.64 -2.39
CA LEU A 206 10.80 12.01 -2.59
C LEU A 206 9.80 12.67 -3.53
N VAL A 207 9.15 13.73 -3.06
CA VAL A 207 8.06 14.41 -3.76
C VAL A 207 8.52 15.79 -4.20
N TYR A 208 8.24 16.13 -5.45
CA TYR A 208 8.48 17.44 -6.04
C TYR A 208 7.23 17.96 -6.74
N ASN A 209 6.76 19.14 -6.35
CA ASN A 209 5.62 19.83 -6.94
C ASN A 209 6.13 21.01 -7.78
N PRO A 210 6.39 20.84 -9.08
CA PRO A 210 6.82 21.95 -9.94
C PRO A 210 5.79 23.08 -10.01
N THR A 211 4.51 22.72 -10.06
CA THR A 211 3.34 23.63 -10.00
C THR A 211 2.30 23.05 -9.05
N ASP A 212 1.19 23.75 -8.85
CA ASP A 212 0.09 23.31 -8.00
C ASP A 212 -0.65 22.09 -8.59
N ASP A 213 -0.66 21.96 -9.92
CA ASP A 213 -1.35 20.87 -10.62
C ASP A 213 -0.46 19.64 -10.87
N TRP A 214 0.85 19.80 -10.84
CA TRP A 214 1.78 18.74 -11.20
C TRP A 214 2.61 18.28 -10.00
N GLN A 215 2.71 16.96 -9.86
CA GLN A 215 3.56 16.34 -8.88
C GLN A 215 4.41 15.24 -9.51
N ILE A 216 5.66 15.17 -9.11
CA ILE A 216 6.61 14.12 -9.46
C ILE A 216 7.04 13.42 -8.18
N ARG A 217 6.94 12.09 -8.15
CA ARG A 217 7.36 11.25 -7.03
C ARG A 217 8.42 10.24 -7.47
N LEU A 218 9.52 10.20 -6.76
CA LEU A 218 10.42 9.04 -6.76
C LEU A 218 10.05 8.20 -5.54
N GLN A 219 9.47 7.03 -5.77
CA GLN A 219 8.85 6.22 -4.70
C GLN A 219 9.46 4.83 -4.63
N GLY A 220 9.71 4.36 -3.42
CA GLY A 220 9.83 2.94 -3.09
C GLY A 220 8.50 2.42 -2.56
N GLU A 221 8.24 1.14 -2.72
CA GLU A 221 7.03 0.50 -2.19
C GLU A 221 7.32 -0.96 -1.85
N LEU A 222 6.86 -1.36 -0.66
CA LEU A 222 6.92 -2.72 -0.19
C LEU A 222 5.48 -3.24 -0.07
N VAL A 223 5.13 -4.22 -0.89
CA VAL A 223 3.82 -4.90 -0.87
C VAL A 223 4.00 -6.23 -0.16
N TYR A 224 3.26 -6.45 0.91
CA TYR A 224 3.27 -7.66 1.71
C TYR A 224 1.84 -8.01 2.09
N GLU A 225 1.24 -8.93 1.37
CA GLU A 225 -0.14 -9.33 1.60
C GLU A 225 -0.26 -10.84 1.71
N SER A 226 -1.14 -11.31 2.58
CA SER A 226 -1.33 -12.72 2.84
C SER A 226 -2.72 -13.18 2.46
N PHE A 227 -2.80 -14.30 1.77
CA PHE A 227 -4.02 -14.85 1.21
C PHE A 227 -4.19 -16.32 1.59
N ARG A 228 -5.43 -16.79 1.57
CA ARG A 228 -5.74 -18.21 1.52
C ARG A 228 -5.79 -18.67 0.08
N THR A 229 -5.01 -19.70 -0.22
CA THR A 229 -5.05 -20.33 -1.54
C THR A 229 -5.96 -21.55 -1.51
N ASP A 230 -6.42 -21.91 -2.68
CA ASP A 230 -6.97 -23.26 -2.94
C ASP A 230 -5.87 -24.32 -2.83
N ASP A 231 -6.14 -25.52 -3.31
CA ASP A 231 -5.17 -26.58 -3.33
C ASP A 231 -4.03 -26.25 -4.31
N VAL A 232 -2.84 -26.03 -3.78
CA VAL A 232 -1.64 -25.67 -4.54
C VAL A 232 -0.64 -26.82 -4.53
N VAL A 233 -0.02 -27.10 -5.66
CA VAL A 233 1.14 -28.01 -5.74
C VAL A 233 2.38 -27.16 -5.93
N THR A 234 3.20 -27.04 -4.87
CA THR A 234 4.42 -26.23 -4.97
C THR A 234 5.37 -26.76 -6.04
N PRO A 235 5.88 -25.91 -6.93
CA PRO A 235 6.60 -26.36 -8.13
C PRO A 235 7.86 -27.17 -7.85
N LEU A 236 8.69 -26.71 -6.92
CA LEU A 236 9.99 -27.30 -6.62
C LEU A 236 9.89 -28.57 -5.82
N GLN A 237 9.08 -28.56 -4.78
CA GLN A 237 9.00 -29.68 -3.83
C GLN A 237 7.88 -30.65 -4.18
N LYS A 238 7.02 -30.30 -5.17
CA LYS A 238 5.80 -31.06 -5.53
C LYS A 238 4.94 -31.40 -4.30
N LEU A 239 4.98 -30.49 -3.32
CA LEU A 239 4.22 -30.62 -2.11
C LEU A 239 2.81 -30.15 -2.41
N GLN A 240 1.82 -31.03 -2.22
CA GLN A 240 0.42 -30.65 -2.26
C GLN A 240 0.06 -29.95 -0.96
N VAL A 241 -0.39 -28.72 -1.03
CA VAL A 241 -0.77 -27.89 0.11
C VAL A 241 -2.24 -27.54 -0.05
N HIS A 242 -3.02 -27.89 0.94
CA HIS A 242 -4.46 -27.62 0.97
C HIS A 242 -4.74 -26.38 1.79
N ASN A 243 -5.54 -25.47 1.25
CA ASN A 243 -5.98 -24.25 1.93
C ASN A 243 -4.81 -23.52 2.63
N ALA A 244 -3.73 -23.28 1.89
CA ALA A 244 -2.51 -22.73 2.44
C ALA A 244 -2.60 -21.20 2.64
N VAL A 245 -1.77 -20.70 3.54
CA VAL A 245 -1.46 -19.27 3.57
C VAL A 245 -0.27 -19.01 2.67
N VAL A 246 -0.45 -18.17 1.67
CA VAL A 246 0.63 -17.59 0.88
C VAL A 246 0.78 -16.11 1.20
N GLN A 247 1.98 -15.67 1.42
CA GLN A 247 2.32 -14.25 1.48
C GLN A 247 2.93 -13.84 0.16
N TYR A 248 2.24 -12.96 -0.56
CA TYR A 248 2.80 -12.32 -1.75
C TYR A 248 3.64 -11.11 -1.33
N ASN A 249 4.87 -11.10 -1.79
CA ASN A 249 5.84 -10.04 -1.48
C ASN A 249 6.30 -9.39 -2.78
N GLU A 250 6.21 -8.06 -2.87
CA GLU A 250 6.74 -7.31 -3.99
C GLU A 250 7.40 -6.02 -3.49
N ASP A 251 8.71 -5.89 -3.71
CA ASP A 251 9.47 -4.68 -3.44
C ASP A 251 9.74 -3.98 -4.76
N ARG A 252 9.31 -2.73 -4.89
CA ARG A 252 9.42 -1.96 -6.13
C ARG A 252 9.88 -0.52 -5.89
N ALA A 253 10.50 0.08 -6.90
CA ALA A 253 10.77 1.51 -6.92
C ALA A 253 10.57 2.08 -8.32
N GLY A 254 10.14 3.34 -8.39
CA GLY A 254 9.84 3.98 -9.67
C GLY A 254 9.58 5.47 -9.55
N VAL A 255 9.29 6.05 -10.69
CA VAL A 255 8.88 7.44 -10.82
C VAL A 255 7.41 7.50 -11.19
N GLN A 256 6.69 8.40 -10.56
CA GLN A 256 5.29 8.69 -10.84
C GLN A 256 5.12 10.17 -11.16
N VAL A 257 4.23 10.48 -12.06
CA VAL A 257 3.82 11.84 -12.41
C VAL A 257 2.31 11.92 -12.25
N SER A 258 1.85 12.87 -11.45
CA SER A 258 0.44 13.11 -11.21
C SER A 258 0.03 14.47 -11.75
N TYR A 259 -1.19 14.55 -12.25
CA TYR A 259 -1.84 15.77 -12.67
C TYR A 259 -3.21 15.92 -12.01
N SER A 260 -3.45 17.06 -11.38
CA SER A 260 -4.66 17.38 -10.60
C SER A 260 -5.42 18.62 -11.09
N GLY A 261 -5.10 19.14 -12.27
CA GLY A 261 -5.78 20.31 -12.84
C GLY A 261 -7.22 20.08 -13.31
N PHE A 262 -7.78 18.89 -13.14
CA PHE A 262 -9.18 18.55 -13.44
C PHE A 262 -9.94 18.17 -12.17
N GLU A 263 -10.21 19.13 -11.29
CA GLU A 263 -11.00 18.85 -10.08
C GLU A 263 -12.36 18.21 -10.45
N PRO A 264 -12.79 17.16 -9.71
CA PRO A 264 -12.21 16.59 -8.47
C PRO A 264 -11.19 15.46 -8.72
N PHE A 265 -10.68 15.31 -9.94
CA PHE A 265 -9.88 14.17 -10.36
C PHE A 265 -8.38 14.45 -10.31
N LYS A 266 -7.63 13.40 -9.94
CA LYS A 266 -6.19 13.33 -10.06
C LYS A 266 -5.81 12.08 -10.84
N ILE A 267 -5.04 12.26 -11.91
CA ILE A 267 -4.54 11.17 -12.74
C ILE A 267 -3.05 10.99 -12.44
N THR A 268 -2.63 9.75 -12.20
CA THR A 268 -1.22 9.41 -11.98
C THR A 268 -0.79 8.37 -13.00
N ALA A 269 0.38 8.57 -13.58
CA ALA A 269 1.06 7.57 -14.40
C ALA A 269 2.47 7.34 -13.84
N GLY A 270 2.94 6.10 -13.85
CA GLY A 270 4.24 5.75 -13.30
C GLY A 270 4.89 4.56 -13.99
N ALA A 271 6.20 4.47 -13.81
CA ALA A 271 7.00 3.33 -14.27
C ALA A 271 8.18 3.11 -13.32
N GLY A 272 8.63 1.87 -13.25
CA GLY A 272 9.74 1.50 -12.37
C GLY A 272 10.20 0.07 -12.58
N CYS A 273 10.80 -0.48 -11.54
CA CYS A 273 11.28 -1.85 -11.51
C CYS A 273 10.93 -2.52 -10.18
N THR A 274 10.50 -3.75 -10.23
CA THR A 274 10.42 -4.64 -9.07
C THR A 274 11.80 -5.23 -8.82
N PHE A 275 12.19 -5.36 -7.56
CA PHE A 275 13.48 -5.95 -7.16
C PHE A 275 13.29 -7.32 -6.51
N ILE A 276 12.20 -7.51 -5.82
CA ILE A 276 11.78 -8.75 -5.19
C ILE A 276 10.33 -8.99 -5.59
N ARG A 277 10.06 -10.19 -6.08
CA ARG A 277 8.72 -10.74 -6.26
C ARG A 277 8.77 -12.17 -5.74
N ALA A 278 7.89 -12.51 -4.80
CA ALA A 278 7.92 -13.83 -4.21
C ALA A 278 6.56 -14.28 -3.69
N PHE A 279 6.30 -15.57 -3.87
CA PHE A 279 5.25 -16.30 -3.19
C PHE A 279 5.88 -17.06 -2.02
N ASP A 280 5.50 -16.69 -0.80
CA ASP A 280 6.07 -17.25 0.42
C ASP A 280 5.02 -18.10 1.16
N PHE A 281 5.13 -19.40 1.06
CA PHE A 281 4.34 -20.36 1.83
C PHE A 281 5.05 -20.64 3.15
N PHE A 282 5.23 -19.61 3.96
CA PHE A 282 6.08 -19.63 5.15
C PHE A 282 5.72 -20.74 6.15
N ARG A 283 4.44 -21.17 6.24
CA ARG A 283 4.00 -22.26 7.12
C ARG A 283 4.55 -23.63 6.70
N VAL A 284 4.89 -23.80 5.45
CA VAL A 284 5.49 -25.03 4.90
C VAL A 284 6.94 -24.86 4.48
N GLY A 285 7.50 -23.66 4.65
CA GLY A 285 8.90 -23.35 4.39
C GLY A 285 9.27 -23.31 2.90
N VAL A 286 8.32 -22.99 2.03
CA VAL A 286 8.53 -22.86 0.59
C VAL A 286 8.43 -21.40 0.18
N ARG A 287 9.42 -20.93 -0.60
CA ARG A 287 9.44 -19.58 -1.14
C ARG A 287 9.90 -19.58 -2.57
N GLU A 288 9.02 -19.20 -3.48
CA GLU A 288 9.29 -19.06 -4.91
C GLU A 288 9.52 -17.60 -5.26
N LYS A 289 10.61 -17.32 -5.98
CA LYS A 289 11.01 -15.94 -6.32
C LYS A 289 11.07 -15.76 -7.82
N LEU A 290 10.71 -14.56 -8.27
CA LEU A 290 10.90 -14.12 -9.65
C LEU A 290 12.05 -13.11 -9.72
N ASP A 291 12.67 -13.02 -10.88
CA ASP A 291 13.68 -12.02 -11.17
C ASP A 291 13.08 -10.60 -11.23
N PRO A 292 13.90 -9.56 -11.06
CA PRO A 292 13.47 -8.19 -11.24
C PRO A 292 12.81 -7.94 -12.60
N ALA A 293 11.75 -7.12 -12.61
CA ALA A 293 11.04 -6.80 -13.84
C ALA A 293 10.58 -5.33 -13.86
N PRO A 294 10.54 -4.69 -15.04
CA PRO A 294 9.91 -3.38 -15.19
C PRO A 294 8.41 -3.46 -14.92
N TYR A 295 7.84 -2.36 -14.39
CA TYR A 295 6.39 -2.21 -14.27
C TYR A 295 5.91 -0.85 -14.77
N PHE A 296 4.63 -0.80 -15.12
CA PHE A 296 3.89 0.41 -15.43
C PHE A 296 2.67 0.50 -14.54
N ARG A 297 2.32 1.73 -14.12
CA ARG A 297 1.18 2.01 -13.24
C ARG A 297 0.36 3.15 -13.80
N ILE A 298 -0.94 3.07 -13.63
CA ILE A 298 -1.87 4.18 -13.82
C ILE A 298 -2.86 4.19 -12.66
N SER A 299 -3.20 5.37 -12.15
CA SER A 299 -4.29 5.53 -11.19
C SER A 299 -5.15 6.76 -11.50
N LEU A 300 -6.40 6.68 -11.06
CA LEU A 300 -7.36 7.77 -11.05
C LEU A 300 -7.91 7.89 -9.63
N ASP A 301 -7.69 9.03 -9.01
CA ASP A 301 -8.23 9.37 -7.70
C ASP A 301 -9.27 10.49 -7.87
N ALA A 302 -10.31 10.49 -7.02
CA ALA A 302 -11.29 11.57 -6.99
C ALA A 302 -11.70 11.88 -5.55
N LYS A 303 -11.91 13.18 -5.26
CA LYS A 303 -12.35 13.69 -3.95
C LYS A 303 -13.55 14.61 -4.14
N PHE A 304 -14.68 14.27 -3.47
CA PHE A 304 -15.92 15.03 -3.51
C PHE A 304 -16.31 15.58 -2.14
#